data_2e2c7047f71326c489c56377725e04ec
#
_entry.id   2e2c7047f71326c489c56377725e04ec
#
_cell.length_a   1.000
_cell.length_b   1.000
_cell.length_c   1.000
_cell.angle_alpha   90.00
_cell.angle_beta   90.00
_cell.angle_gamma   90.00
#
_symmetry.space_group_name_H-M   'P 1'
#
loop_
_entity.id
_entity.type
_entity.pdbx_description
1 polymer ?
#
loop_
_entity_poly.entity_id
_entity_poly.type
_entity_poly.pdbx_seq_one_letter_code
_entity_poly.pdbx_strand_id
1 'polypeptide(L)'
;TMQLAQRLYQGIDIDGDSVGLITYMRTDGTNISNEAVSLFRSYIENNFGNEYLPNQPLNYSGKKAKNAQEAHEAIRPTDVNRSPDELKKYLSSDQLKLYNLIWSRALSSQMESAKFDRKTILIASKDGSNKFRANGSVIKFDGFLKLYKIENENDKEKILPDVNKSKVNIENFVDEQHFTQAPPRYSEATLVK
;
A
#
# COMPACT_ATOMS: atom_id res chain seq x y z
N THR A 1 -0.99 -16.15 -11.37
CA THR A 1 -0.02 -15.29 -10.63
C THR A 1 1.30 -16.01 -10.38
N MET A 2 1.31 -17.27 -9.83
CA MET A 2 2.56 -17.99 -9.52
C MET A 2 3.46 -18.23 -10.74
N GLN A 3 2.92 -18.56 -11.90
CA GLN A 3 3.72 -18.72 -13.14
C GLN A 3 4.41 -17.41 -13.56
N LEU A 4 3.74 -16.27 -13.39
CA LEU A 4 4.34 -14.95 -13.66
C LEU A 4 5.47 -14.64 -12.69
N ALA A 5 5.24 -14.89 -11.39
CA ALA A 5 6.27 -14.70 -10.36
C ALA A 5 7.48 -15.60 -10.62
N GLN A 6 7.25 -16.87 -11.02
CA GLN A 6 8.32 -17.79 -11.35
C GLN A 6 9.16 -17.30 -12.54
N ARG A 7 8.53 -16.74 -13.57
CA ARG A 7 9.26 -16.14 -14.71
C ARG A 7 10.09 -14.93 -14.30
N LEU A 8 9.52 -14.04 -13.46
CA LEU A 8 10.26 -12.90 -12.93
C LEU A 8 11.46 -13.30 -12.08
N TYR A 9 11.36 -14.42 -11.37
CA TYR A 9 12.45 -14.97 -10.57
C TYR A 9 13.52 -15.67 -11.44
N GLN A 10 13.10 -16.52 -12.37
CA GLN A 10 14.02 -17.35 -13.18
C GLN A 10 14.84 -16.52 -14.17
N GLY A 11 14.27 -15.42 -14.66
CA GLY A 11 14.96 -14.50 -15.54
C GLY A 11 14.07 -13.98 -16.67
N ILE A 12 14.29 -12.73 -16.97
CA ILE A 12 13.72 -11.98 -18.11
C ILE A 12 14.90 -11.56 -18.97
N ASP A 13 14.77 -11.67 -20.28
CA ASP A 13 15.76 -11.15 -21.20
C ASP A 13 15.75 -9.61 -21.16
N ILE A 14 16.87 -9.06 -20.76
CA ILE A 14 17.12 -7.62 -20.74
C ILE A 14 18.40 -7.35 -21.50
N ASP A 15 18.26 -6.83 -22.71
CA ASP A 15 19.37 -6.48 -23.60
C ASP A 15 20.35 -7.68 -23.89
N GLY A 16 19.81 -8.91 -23.91
CA GLY A 16 20.56 -10.16 -24.17
C GLY A 16 21.00 -10.92 -22.92
N ASP A 17 20.82 -10.36 -21.74
CA ASP A 17 21.13 -11.01 -20.47
C ASP A 17 19.83 -11.51 -19.78
N SER A 18 19.90 -12.75 -19.24
CA SER A 18 18.81 -13.29 -18.44
C SER A 18 18.91 -12.81 -17.00
N VAL A 19 17.98 -11.91 -16.58
CA VAL A 19 18.00 -11.25 -15.27
C VAL A 19 16.81 -11.66 -14.42
N GLY A 20 17.06 -12.25 -13.27
CA GLY A 20 16.04 -12.47 -12.23
C GLY A 20 15.67 -11.15 -11.57
N LEU A 21 14.41 -10.76 -11.69
CA LEU A 21 13.94 -9.45 -11.24
C LEU A 21 13.42 -9.42 -9.81
N ILE A 22 13.08 -10.58 -9.24
CA ILE A 22 12.57 -10.68 -7.86
C ILE A 22 13.29 -11.81 -7.11
N THR A 23 13.25 -11.74 -5.78
CA THR A 23 13.70 -12.84 -4.92
C THR A 23 12.75 -14.04 -5.02
N TYR A 24 13.11 -15.15 -4.41
CA TYR A 24 12.34 -16.39 -4.48
C TYR A 24 10.90 -16.20 -4.00
N MET A 25 9.93 -16.52 -4.87
CA MET A 25 8.53 -16.19 -4.69
C MET A 25 7.74 -17.15 -3.78
N ARG A 26 8.29 -18.31 -3.44
CA ARG A 26 7.66 -19.29 -2.52
C ARG A 26 8.28 -19.13 -1.13
N THR A 27 7.86 -18.08 -0.45
CA THR A 27 8.34 -17.77 0.89
C THR A 27 7.21 -17.21 1.75
N ASP A 28 7.27 -17.45 3.04
CA ASP A 28 6.50 -16.81 4.11
C ASP A 28 7.36 -15.81 4.90
N GLY A 29 8.64 -15.65 4.51
CA GLY A 29 9.56 -14.70 5.10
C GLY A 29 9.13 -13.26 4.88
N THR A 30 9.26 -12.44 5.91
CA THR A 30 9.04 -10.99 5.86
C THR A 30 10.32 -10.19 6.07
N ASN A 31 11.44 -10.86 6.29
CA ASN A 31 12.74 -10.24 6.51
C ASN A 31 13.35 -9.79 5.18
N ILE A 32 13.95 -8.61 5.19
CA ILE A 32 14.74 -8.09 4.08
C ILE A 32 16.18 -7.97 4.58
N SER A 33 17.17 -8.33 3.76
CA SER A 33 18.58 -8.21 4.15
C SER A 33 18.95 -6.75 4.42
N ASN A 34 19.89 -6.53 5.32
CA ASN A 34 20.36 -5.18 5.67
C ASN A 34 20.93 -4.44 4.45
N GLU A 35 21.57 -5.18 3.54
CA GLU A 35 22.09 -4.62 2.30
C GLU A 35 20.95 -4.10 1.41
N ALA A 36 19.91 -4.90 1.20
CA ALA A 36 18.74 -4.47 0.40
C ALA A 36 17.99 -3.30 1.06
N VAL A 37 17.86 -3.31 2.39
CA VAL A 37 17.29 -2.18 3.13
C VAL A 37 18.10 -0.91 2.91
N SER A 38 19.43 -0.99 2.93
CA SER A 38 20.31 0.16 2.67
C SER A 38 20.12 0.69 1.25
N LEU A 39 20.04 -0.19 0.25
CA LEU A 39 19.78 0.19 -1.14
C LEU A 39 18.40 0.85 -1.30
N PHE A 40 17.36 0.30 -0.66
CA PHE A 40 16.02 0.92 -0.68
C PHE A 40 16.03 2.32 -0.06
N ARG A 41 16.69 2.49 1.06
CA ARG A 41 16.80 3.78 1.74
C ARG A 41 17.54 4.81 0.90
N SER A 42 18.66 4.43 0.28
CA SER A 42 19.37 5.30 -0.66
C SER A 42 18.51 5.66 -1.88
N TYR A 43 17.74 4.71 -2.41
CA TYR A 43 16.81 4.98 -3.51
C TYR A 43 15.73 5.98 -3.10
N ILE A 44 15.14 5.80 -1.92
CA ILE A 44 14.10 6.70 -1.38
C ILE A 44 14.67 8.11 -1.22
N GLU A 45 15.82 8.25 -0.59
CA GLU A 45 16.48 9.54 -0.39
C GLU A 45 16.73 10.28 -1.70
N ASN A 46 17.28 9.59 -2.69
CA ASN A 46 17.66 10.17 -3.97
C ASN A 46 16.46 10.54 -4.86
N ASN A 47 15.35 9.79 -4.78
CA ASN A 47 14.23 9.96 -5.70
C ASN A 47 13.01 10.66 -5.08
N PHE A 48 12.86 10.63 -3.75
CA PHE A 48 11.70 11.20 -3.06
C PHE A 48 12.09 12.26 -2.04
N GLY A 49 13.30 12.22 -1.51
CA GLY A 49 13.79 13.15 -0.50
C GLY A 49 13.85 12.54 0.90
N ASN A 50 14.60 13.19 1.77
CA ASN A 50 14.89 12.71 3.13
C ASN A 50 13.65 12.67 4.04
N GLU A 51 12.63 13.49 3.74
CA GLU A 51 11.36 13.50 4.47
C GLU A 51 10.54 12.21 4.30
N TYR A 52 10.84 11.41 3.25
CA TYR A 52 10.22 10.10 3.03
C TYR A 52 10.96 8.95 3.75
N LEU A 53 12.07 9.24 4.40
CA LEU A 53 12.85 8.26 5.15
C LEU A 53 12.50 8.31 6.64
N PRO A 54 12.08 7.19 7.26
CA PRO A 54 12.04 7.05 8.71
C PRO A 54 13.46 7.21 9.29
N ASN A 55 13.56 7.71 10.52
CA ASN A 55 14.86 7.88 11.22
C ASN A 55 15.64 6.56 11.33
N GLN A 56 14.92 5.44 11.46
CA GLN A 56 15.51 4.10 11.56
C GLN A 56 14.93 3.19 10.48
N PRO A 57 15.67 2.19 9.99
CA PRO A 57 15.13 1.16 9.13
C PRO A 57 13.93 0.46 9.77
N LEU A 58 12.87 0.23 8.99
CA LEU A 58 11.68 -0.47 9.46
C LEU A 58 11.92 -1.98 9.40
N ASN A 59 11.65 -2.66 10.50
CA ASN A 59 11.88 -4.09 10.66
C ASN A 59 10.54 -4.81 10.82
N TYR A 60 10.29 -5.84 10.01
CA TYR A 60 9.04 -6.60 9.97
C TYR A 60 9.18 -8.03 10.48
N SER A 61 10.28 -8.34 11.18
CA SER A 61 10.45 -9.64 11.83
C SER A 61 9.35 -9.83 12.88
N GLY A 62 8.32 -10.59 12.51
CA GLY A 62 7.27 -11.02 13.43
C GLY A 62 7.81 -12.00 14.49
N LYS A 63 6.98 -12.33 15.50
CA LYS A 63 7.28 -13.44 16.42
C LYS A 63 7.48 -14.70 15.58
N LYS A 64 8.70 -15.25 15.62
CA LYS A 64 9.05 -16.51 14.94
C LYS A 64 8.02 -17.57 15.31
N ALA A 65 7.29 -18.10 14.36
CA ALA A 65 6.59 -19.36 14.56
C ALA A 65 7.62 -20.42 14.90
N LYS A 66 7.36 -21.25 15.90
CA LYS A 66 8.31 -22.26 16.46
C LYS A 66 8.93 -23.21 15.41
N ASN A 67 8.35 -23.24 14.18
CA ASN A 67 8.76 -24.12 13.07
C ASN A 67 8.97 -23.34 11.74
N ALA A 68 9.19 -22.02 11.79
CA ALA A 68 9.44 -21.27 10.56
C ALA A 68 10.82 -21.64 9.99
N GLN A 69 10.84 -22.22 8.82
CA GLN A 69 12.05 -22.42 8.01
C GLN A 69 12.45 -21.08 7.42
N GLU A 70 13.27 -20.31 8.13
CA GLU A 70 13.77 -19.00 7.70
C GLU A 70 14.86 -19.09 6.62
N ALA A 71 14.65 -19.91 5.60
CA ALA A 71 15.63 -20.04 4.53
C ALA A 71 15.57 -18.93 3.48
N HIS A 72 14.46 -18.17 3.43
CA HIS A 72 14.21 -17.21 2.34
C HIS A 72 13.84 -15.83 2.86
N GLU A 73 14.29 -14.82 2.13
CA GLU A 73 13.86 -13.42 2.33
C GLU A 73 12.42 -13.21 1.89
N ALA A 74 11.88 -12.02 2.22
CA ALA A 74 10.65 -11.49 1.65
C ALA A 74 10.76 -11.37 0.12
N ILE A 75 9.62 -11.42 -0.57
CA ILE A 75 9.55 -11.17 -2.00
C ILE A 75 9.82 -9.68 -2.25
N ARG A 76 10.90 -9.38 -2.95
CA ARG A 76 11.34 -8.02 -3.26
C ARG A 76 12.03 -7.96 -4.63
N PRO A 77 12.19 -6.78 -5.24
CA PRO A 77 13.06 -6.64 -6.39
C PRO A 77 14.50 -6.99 -6.01
N THR A 78 15.22 -7.63 -6.93
CA THR A 78 16.66 -7.93 -6.79
C THR A 78 17.49 -6.66 -6.85
N ASP A 79 17.05 -5.71 -7.68
CA ASP A 79 17.63 -4.38 -7.82
C ASP A 79 16.51 -3.33 -7.82
N VAL A 80 16.51 -2.46 -6.81
CA VAL A 80 15.50 -1.39 -6.66
C VAL A 80 15.61 -0.32 -7.75
N ASN A 81 16.80 -0.14 -8.34
CA ASN A 81 17.02 0.85 -9.39
C ASN A 81 16.33 0.47 -10.70
N ARG A 82 15.98 -0.80 -10.89
CA ARG A 82 15.17 -1.24 -12.03
C ARG A 82 13.71 -0.90 -11.79
N SER A 83 13.35 0.35 -12.05
CA SER A 83 11.98 0.82 -11.86
C SER A 83 10.99 0.11 -12.80
N PRO A 84 9.70 0.01 -12.44
CA PRO A 84 8.68 -0.54 -13.33
C PRO A 84 8.60 0.18 -14.69
N ASP A 85 8.86 1.49 -14.72
CA ASP A 85 8.82 2.28 -15.96
C ASP A 85 9.98 1.90 -16.90
N GLU A 86 11.16 1.64 -16.38
CA GLU A 86 12.32 1.19 -17.17
C GLU A 86 12.10 -0.22 -17.74
N LEU A 87 11.44 -1.09 -16.97
CA LEU A 87 11.18 -2.47 -17.39
C LEU A 87 9.98 -2.64 -18.32
N LYS A 88 9.23 -1.59 -18.57
CA LYS A 88 8.01 -1.61 -19.39
C LYS A 88 8.24 -2.17 -20.79
N LYS A 89 9.41 -1.96 -21.37
CA LYS A 89 9.76 -2.47 -22.72
C LYS A 89 10.14 -3.96 -22.75
N TYR A 90 10.45 -4.56 -21.60
CA TYR A 90 10.88 -5.96 -21.50
C TYR A 90 9.81 -6.89 -20.93
N LEU A 91 8.84 -6.35 -20.20
CA LEU A 91 7.82 -7.12 -19.50
C LEU A 91 6.48 -7.10 -20.25
N SER A 92 5.80 -8.25 -20.26
CA SER A 92 4.39 -8.27 -20.65
C SER A 92 3.54 -7.46 -19.66
N SER A 93 2.33 -7.04 -20.09
CA SER A 93 1.43 -6.23 -19.23
C SER A 93 1.20 -6.87 -17.85
N ASP A 94 0.98 -8.18 -17.78
CA ASP A 94 0.71 -8.86 -16.52
C ASP A 94 1.97 -9.07 -15.67
N GLN A 95 3.13 -9.29 -16.29
CA GLN A 95 4.42 -9.31 -15.59
C GLN A 95 4.74 -7.94 -15.01
N LEU A 96 4.51 -6.88 -15.77
CA LEU A 96 4.74 -5.50 -15.33
C LEU A 96 3.84 -5.12 -14.14
N LYS A 97 2.54 -5.49 -14.19
CA LYS A 97 1.61 -5.27 -13.07
C LYS A 97 2.09 -5.98 -11.80
N LEU A 98 2.50 -7.25 -11.92
CA LEU A 98 2.99 -8.01 -10.78
C LEU A 98 4.31 -7.44 -10.25
N TYR A 99 5.24 -7.12 -11.14
CA TYR A 99 6.51 -6.51 -10.75
C TYR A 99 6.30 -5.16 -10.05
N ASN A 100 5.45 -4.29 -10.61
CA ASN A 100 5.12 -3.00 -10.02
C ASN A 100 4.53 -3.16 -8.60
N LEU A 101 3.65 -4.14 -8.41
CA LEU A 101 3.09 -4.42 -7.09
C LEU A 101 4.18 -4.83 -6.08
N ILE A 102 5.09 -5.73 -6.48
CA ILE A 102 6.20 -6.21 -5.64
C ILE A 102 7.16 -5.06 -5.34
N TRP A 103 7.57 -4.32 -6.36
CA TRP A 103 8.50 -3.20 -6.24
C TRP A 103 7.95 -2.10 -5.34
N SER A 104 6.72 -1.65 -5.59
CA SER A 104 6.07 -0.62 -4.79
C SER A 104 5.88 -1.08 -3.34
N ARG A 105 5.47 -2.34 -3.11
CA ARG A 105 5.29 -2.88 -1.77
C ARG A 105 6.60 -2.99 -1.00
N ALA A 106 7.65 -3.47 -1.63
CA ALA A 106 8.96 -3.61 -1.01
C ALA A 106 9.57 -2.23 -0.67
N LEU A 107 9.55 -1.28 -1.61
CA LEU A 107 10.10 0.04 -1.40
C LEU A 107 9.29 0.82 -0.35
N SER A 108 7.96 0.81 -0.43
CA SER A 108 7.08 1.47 0.54
C SER A 108 7.22 0.94 1.96
N SER A 109 7.68 -0.31 2.11
CA SER A 109 7.94 -0.89 3.44
C SER A 109 9.06 -0.16 4.19
N GLN A 110 9.91 0.57 3.50
CA GLN A 110 11.01 1.36 4.08
C GLN A 110 10.75 2.88 4.03
N MET A 111 9.54 3.31 3.67
CA MET A 111 9.16 4.73 3.62
C MET A 111 8.47 5.19 4.90
N GLU A 112 8.52 6.51 5.12
CA GLU A 112 7.80 7.18 6.20
C GLU A 112 6.29 6.99 6.06
N SER A 113 5.59 6.93 7.18
CA SER A 113 4.13 6.78 7.23
C SER A 113 3.41 8.00 6.67
N ALA A 114 2.29 7.77 5.98
CA ALA A 114 1.41 8.86 5.57
C ALA A 114 0.79 9.55 6.79
N LYS A 115 0.63 10.87 6.72
CA LYS A 115 0.01 11.70 7.77
C LYS A 115 -1.28 12.31 7.26
N PHE A 116 -2.32 12.18 8.06
CA PHE A 116 -3.66 12.66 7.72
C PHE A 116 -4.14 13.66 8.74
N ASP A 117 -4.68 14.79 8.28
CA ASP A 117 -5.50 15.66 9.10
C ASP A 117 -6.95 15.18 9.03
N ARG A 118 -7.50 14.82 10.19
CA ARG A 118 -8.88 14.34 10.31
C ARG A 118 -9.73 15.38 11.02
N LYS A 119 -10.88 15.69 10.41
CA LYS A 119 -11.87 16.61 10.95
C LYS A 119 -13.17 15.87 11.21
N THR A 120 -13.75 16.09 12.39
CA THR A 120 -15.07 15.57 12.74
C THR A 120 -15.98 16.72 13.10
N ILE A 121 -17.14 16.80 12.43
CA ILE A 121 -18.19 17.77 12.74
C ILE A 121 -19.34 17.00 13.40
N LEU A 122 -19.73 17.45 14.59
CA LEU A 122 -20.89 16.92 15.32
C LEU A 122 -22.00 17.96 15.26
N ILE A 123 -23.16 17.56 14.76
CA ILE A 123 -24.36 18.38 14.67
C ILE A 123 -25.41 17.76 15.58
N ALA A 124 -26.00 18.53 16.47
CA ALA A 124 -27.06 18.09 17.36
C ALA A 124 -28.32 18.92 17.20
N SER A 125 -29.50 18.31 17.33
CA SER A 125 -30.75 19.01 17.45
C SER A 125 -30.78 19.88 18.74
N LYS A 126 -31.63 20.89 18.81
CA LYS A 126 -31.70 21.80 19.97
C LYS A 126 -31.98 21.06 21.28
N ASP A 127 -32.77 20.01 21.23
CA ASP A 127 -33.14 19.17 22.37
C ASP A 127 -32.08 18.05 22.65
N GLY A 128 -31.07 17.94 21.79
CA GLY A 128 -30.02 16.92 21.91
C GLY A 128 -30.43 15.47 21.57
N SER A 129 -31.69 15.26 21.15
CA SER A 129 -32.23 13.93 20.86
C SER A 129 -31.60 13.30 19.60
N ASN A 130 -31.30 14.12 18.60
CA ASN A 130 -30.71 13.67 17.35
C ASN A 130 -29.28 14.20 17.20
N LYS A 131 -28.38 13.31 16.80
CA LYS A 131 -26.96 13.65 16.59
C LYS A 131 -26.50 13.08 15.24
N PHE A 132 -25.86 13.93 14.47
CA PHE A 132 -25.23 13.56 13.20
C PHE A 132 -23.74 13.79 13.29
N ARG A 133 -22.97 12.96 12.61
CA ARG A 133 -21.52 13.05 12.56
C ARG A 133 -21.04 13.01 11.12
N ALA A 134 -20.30 14.03 10.71
CA ALA A 134 -19.57 14.06 9.46
C ALA A 134 -18.07 13.93 9.74
N ASN A 135 -17.40 13.05 9.02
CA ASN A 135 -15.94 12.86 9.11
C ASN A 135 -15.30 13.26 7.79
N GLY A 136 -14.24 14.04 7.86
CA GLY A 136 -13.37 14.37 6.73
C GLY A 136 -11.94 13.96 7.01
N SER A 137 -11.19 13.74 5.94
CA SER A 137 -9.76 13.41 6.01
C SER A 137 -9.05 14.02 4.83
N VAL A 138 -7.91 14.67 5.09
CA VAL A 138 -7.03 15.27 4.08
C VAL A 138 -5.64 14.72 4.29
N ILE A 139 -4.96 14.37 3.22
CA ILE A 139 -3.57 13.91 3.26
C ILE A 139 -2.69 15.14 3.51
N LYS A 140 -2.02 15.19 4.66
CA LYS A 140 -1.05 16.23 4.99
C LYS A 140 0.35 15.90 4.47
N PHE A 141 0.70 14.63 4.49
CA PHE A 141 1.92 14.08 3.95
C PHE A 141 1.63 12.68 3.41
N ASP A 142 1.93 12.46 2.14
CA ASP A 142 1.58 11.21 1.47
C ASP A 142 2.47 10.01 1.89
N GLY A 143 3.72 10.25 2.30
CA GLY A 143 4.60 9.20 2.75
C GLY A 143 4.66 8.02 1.76
N PHE A 144 4.52 6.79 2.27
CA PHE A 144 4.53 5.58 1.44
C PHE A 144 3.42 5.53 0.37
N LEU A 145 2.33 6.29 0.54
CA LEU A 145 1.25 6.36 -0.46
C LEU A 145 1.71 6.99 -1.77
N LYS A 146 2.85 7.69 -1.78
CA LYS A 146 3.48 8.24 -2.98
C LYS A 146 3.67 7.19 -4.08
N LEU A 147 3.91 5.93 -3.70
CA LEU A 147 4.11 4.81 -4.62
C LEU A 147 2.81 4.17 -5.09
N TYR A 148 1.70 4.45 -4.42
CA TYR A 148 0.40 3.90 -4.77
C TYR A 148 -0.43 4.97 -5.47
N LYS A 149 -0.88 4.67 -6.69
CA LYS A 149 -1.91 5.50 -7.33
C LYS A 149 -3.22 5.28 -6.59
N ILE A 150 -3.69 6.31 -5.91
CA ILE A 150 -5.02 6.30 -5.29
C ILE A 150 -6.04 6.49 -6.42
N GLU A 151 -6.49 5.38 -7.02
CA GLU A 151 -7.42 5.41 -8.16
C GLU A 151 -8.90 5.37 -7.72
N ASN A 152 -9.17 5.05 -6.45
CA ASN A 152 -10.53 4.90 -5.96
C ASN A 152 -11.17 6.26 -5.64
N GLU A 153 -12.35 6.53 -6.20
CA GLU A 153 -13.14 7.72 -5.87
C GLU A 153 -13.51 7.81 -4.38
N ASN A 154 -13.57 6.67 -3.68
CA ASN A 154 -13.82 6.60 -2.25
C ASN A 154 -12.62 7.07 -1.40
N ASP A 155 -11.42 7.12 -1.98
CA ASP A 155 -10.19 7.58 -1.32
C ASP A 155 -9.91 9.06 -1.61
N LYS A 156 -10.79 9.75 -2.37
CA LYS A 156 -10.69 11.20 -2.56
C LYS A 156 -10.80 11.89 -1.22
N GLU A 157 -9.98 12.90 -1.03
CA GLU A 157 -10.00 13.74 0.15
C GLU A 157 -11.40 14.23 0.45
N LYS A 158 -11.97 13.86 1.59
CA LYS A 158 -13.25 14.38 2.07
C LYS A 158 -12.98 15.65 2.87
N ILE A 159 -12.94 16.76 2.16
CA ILE A 159 -12.73 18.07 2.76
C ILE A 159 -14.05 18.51 3.37
N LEU A 160 -14.07 18.67 4.69
CA LEU A 160 -15.20 19.29 5.37
C LEU A 160 -14.99 20.80 5.47
N PRO A 161 -16.07 21.60 5.34
CA PRO A 161 -15.99 23.03 5.49
C PRO A 161 -15.54 23.43 6.91
N ASP A 162 -15.00 24.62 7.05
CA ASP A 162 -14.72 25.19 8.35
C ASP A 162 -16.03 25.69 8.97
N VAL A 163 -16.49 24.94 9.98
CA VAL A 163 -17.69 25.28 10.75
C VAL A 163 -17.23 25.79 12.10
N ASN A 164 -17.36 27.06 12.32
CA ASN A 164 -17.34 27.61 13.67
C ASN A 164 -18.63 27.19 14.37
N LYS A 165 -18.63 27.10 15.71
CA LYS A 165 -19.81 26.73 16.56
C LYS A 165 -21.06 27.57 16.21
N SER A 166 -21.66 27.31 15.06
CA SER A 166 -22.77 28.06 14.49
C SER A 166 -23.98 27.15 14.34
N LYS A 167 -25.14 27.76 14.32
CA LYS A 167 -26.38 27.07 13.99
C LYS A 167 -26.33 26.69 12.51
N VAL A 168 -26.70 25.46 12.19
CA VAL A 168 -26.88 24.97 10.82
C VAL A 168 -28.37 24.76 10.56
N ASN A 169 -28.82 25.05 9.35
CA ASN A 169 -30.17 24.77 8.90
C ASN A 169 -30.12 23.53 8.00
N ILE A 170 -31.12 22.70 8.10
CA ILE A 170 -31.30 21.56 7.20
C ILE A 170 -32.00 22.08 5.95
N GLU A 171 -31.36 21.91 4.79
CA GLU A 171 -31.94 22.32 3.51
C GLU A 171 -32.74 21.19 2.88
N ASN A 172 -32.26 19.95 2.98
CA ASN A 172 -32.92 18.79 2.39
C ASN A 172 -32.55 17.51 3.14
N PHE A 173 -33.44 16.52 3.08
CA PHE A 173 -33.20 15.13 3.46
C PHE A 173 -33.22 14.26 2.21
N VAL A 174 -32.15 13.51 2.01
CA VAL A 174 -32.10 12.48 0.97
C VAL A 174 -31.98 11.14 1.70
N ASP A 175 -33.00 10.32 1.57
CA ASP A 175 -33.00 8.96 2.10
C ASP A 175 -32.56 7.99 1.03
N GLU A 176 -31.61 7.11 1.39
CA GLU A 176 -31.10 6.06 0.52
C GLU A 176 -31.18 4.73 1.26
N GLN A 177 -31.75 3.75 0.59
CA GLN A 177 -31.79 2.38 1.12
C GLN A 177 -30.54 1.62 0.66
N HIS A 178 -29.75 1.16 1.62
CA HIS A 178 -28.58 0.32 1.37
C HIS A 178 -28.79 -1.09 1.93
N PHE A 179 -28.41 -2.09 1.15
CA PHE A 179 -28.45 -3.48 1.58
C PHE A 179 -27.02 -3.97 1.81
N THR A 180 -26.79 -4.63 2.93
CA THR A 180 -25.51 -5.31 3.17
C THR A 180 -25.38 -6.48 2.19
N GLN A 181 -24.21 -6.59 1.57
CA GLN A 181 -23.91 -7.76 0.75
C GLN A 181 -23.53 -8.94 1.66
N ALA A 182 -23.96 -10.12 1.27
CA ALA A 182 -23.53 -11.35 1.94
C ALA A 182 -22.00 -11.50 1.82
N PRO A 183 -21.33 -12.11 2.82
CA PRO A 183 -19.92 -12.45 2.68
C PRO A 183 -19.70 -13.28 1.42
N PRO A 184 -18.56 -13.12 0.73
CA PRO A 184 -18.23 -13.94 -0.44
C PRO A 184 -18.18 -15.42 -0.02
N ARG A 185 -18.56 -16.30 -0.94
CA ARG A 185 -18.44 -17.75 -0.71
C ARG A 185 -16.96 -18.12 -0.56
N TYR A 186 -16.71 -19.14 0.22
CA TYR A 186 -15.37 -19.70 0.36
C TYR A 186 -14.83 -20.17 -0.99
N SER A 187 -13.60 -19.80 -1.32
CA SER A 187 -12.81 -20.49 -2.32
C SER A 187 -12.16 -21.72 -1.70
N GLU A 188 -11.64 -22.65 -2.54
CA GLU A 188 -10.88 -23.81 -2.02
C GLU A 188 -9.79 -23.39 -1.04
N ALA A 189 -9.02 -22.35 -1.39
CA ALA A 189 -7.93 -21.84 -0.56
C ALA A 189 -8.40 -21.25 0.78
N THR A 190 -9.59 -20.65 0.84
CA THR A 190 -10.13 -20.06 2.07
C THR A 190 -10.95 -21.05 2.90
N LEU A 191 -11.36 -22.17 2.30
CA LEU A 191 -12.09 -23.24 2.98
C LEU A 191 -11.13 -24.16 3.76
N VAL A 192 -9.91 -24.35 3.26
CA VAL A 192 -8.90 -25.24 3.86
C VAL A 192 -8.06 -24.52 4.94
N LYS A 193 -8.16 -23.23 5.06
CA LYS A 193 -7.44 -22.39 6.01
C LYS A 193 -8.16 -22.26 7.33
#